data_caf4b482eac5571f7f74253723993d81
#
_entry.id   caf4b482eac5571f7f74253723993d81
#
_cell.length_a   1.000
_cell.length_b   1.000
_cell.length_c   1.000
_cell.angle_alpha   90.00
_cell.angle_beta   90.00
_cell.angle_gamma   90.00
#
_symmetry.space_group_name_H-M   'P 1'
#
loop_
_entity.id
_entity.type
_entity.pdbx_description
1 polymer ?
#
loop_
_entity_poly.entity_id
_entity_poly.type
_entity_poly.pdbx_seq_one_letter_code
_entity_poly.pdbx_strand_id
1 'polypeptide(L)'
;MFSWPAPRRVATLWRVGLGCASAFVVLRAFNIYGDPVPWTGQLSATRTVLSFLNTTKYPPSLLFLLMTLGPALCMLAALDGRTPVLLRPLLTFGRVPLFYYLVHLAVIHLLAVVVCYLHYGEAHWMFESPRLDQFPFTRPPGWGFSLPMVYLIWAGVVAAMYPLCGWVARQPAPRQPQYARA
;
A
#
# COMPACT_ATOMS: atom_id res chain seq x y z
N MET A 1 -13.80 -17.25 9.65
CA MET A 1 -14.38 -16.67 8.43
C MET A 1 -14.05 -17.51 7.18
N PHE A 2 -12.81 -17.90 6.95
CA PHE A 2 -12.43 -18.74 5.78
C PHE A 2 -12.99 -20.17 5.79
N SER A 3 -13.42 -20.68 6.94
CA SER A 3 -14.11 -21.97 7.09
C SER A 3 -15.61 -21.92 6.74
N TRP A 4 -16.17 -20.73 6.49
CA TRP A 4 -17.59 -20.59 6.16
C TRP A 4 -17.87 -20.97 4.71
N PRO A 5 -19.10 -21.46 4.41
CA PRO A 5 -19.53 -21.66 3.03
C PRO A 5 -19.37 -20.37 2.21
N ALA A 6 -18.93 -20.50 0.96
CA ALA A 6 -18.65 -19.36 0.09
C ALA A 6 -19.82 -18.33 0.01
N PRO A 7 -21.09 -18.73 -0.14
CA PRO A 7 -22.18 -17.76 -0.23
C PRO A 7 -22.32 -16.88 1.03
N ARG A 8 -22.19 -17.51 2.20
CA ARG A 8 -22.25 -16.78 3.49
C ARG A 8 -21.07 -15.83 3.66
N ARG A 9 -19.87 -16.28 3.30
CA ARG A 9 -18.64 -15.48 3.37
C ARG A 9 -18.73 -14.26 2.47
N VAL A 10 -19.09 -14.44 1.21
CA VAL A 10 -19.23 -13.35 0.22
C VAL A 10 -20.30 -12.35 0.66
N ALA A 11 -21.47 -12.84 1.09
CA ALA A 11 -22.54 -11.96 1.56
C ALA A 11 -22.12 -11.13 2.79
N THR A 12 -21.38 -11.72 3.73
CA THR A 12 -20.86 -11.00 4.91
C THR A 12 -19.83 -9.95 4.51
N LEU A 13 -18.90 -10.29 3.62
CA LEU A 13 -17.90 -9.36 3.12
C LEU A 13 -18.53 -8.15 2.44
N TRP A 14 -19.55 -8.37 1.59
CA TRP A 14 -20.29 -7.27 0.96
C TRP A 14 -21.01 -6.40 1.98
N ARG A 15 -21.73 -7.00 2.94
CA ARG A 15 -22.48 -6.24 3.96
C ARG A 15 -21.57 -5.39 4.81
N VAL A 16 -20.47 -5.96 5.31
CA VAL A 16 -19.52 -5.23 6.14
C VAL A 16 -18.75 -4.18 5.32
N GLY A 17 -18.31 -4.52 4.11
CA GLY A 17 -17.59 -3.61 3.23
C GLY A 17 -18.43 -2.40 2.84
N LEU A 18 -19.67 -2.62 2.40
CA LEU A 18 -20.61 -1.53 2.09
C LEU A 18 -21.00 -0.75 3.33
N GLY A 19 -21.18 -1.41 4.47
CA GLY A 19 -21.42 -0.73 5.75
C GLY A 19 -20.29 0.21 6.14
N CYS A 20 -19.03 -0.24 6.04
CA CYS A 20 -17.85 0.60 6.29
C CYS A 20 -17.77 1.78 5.31
N ALA A 21 -17.95 1.52 4.01
CA ALA A 21 -17.92 2.57 3.00
C ALA A 21 -19.02 3.63 3.19
N SER A 22 -20.24 3.18 3.49
CA SER A 22 -21.38 4.07 3.79
C SER A 22 -21.14 4.87 5.07
N ALA A 23 -20.65 4.21 6.14
CA ALA A 23 -20.30 4.88 7.38
C ALA A 23 -19.21 5.94 7.17
N PHE A 24 -18.19 5.64 6.35
CA PHE A 24 -17.18 6.64 5.97
C PHE A 24 -17.83 7.86 5.32
N VAL A 25 -18.66 7.67 4.29
CA VAL A 25 -19.29 8.79 3.56
C VAL A 25 -20.16 9.63 4.49
N VAL A 26 -20.99 8.97 5.31
CA VAL A 26 -21.90 9.66 6.24
C VAL A 26 -21.11 10.45 7.29
N LEU A 27 -20.21 9.81 8.02
CA LEU A 27 -19.45 10.50 9.07
C LEU A 27 -18.56 11.60 8.51
N ARG A 28 -17.96 11.38 7.36
CA ARG A 28 -17.10 12.39 6.70
C ARG A 28 -17.91 13.58 6.19
N ALA A 29 -19.11 13.35 5.65
CA ALA A 29 -19.97 14.43 5.16
C ALA A 29 -20.36 15.41 6.28
N PHE A 30 -20.63 14.92 7.47
CA PHE A 30 -20.99 15.76 8.61
C PHE A 30 -19.80 16.43 9.29
N ASN A 31 -18.57 15.97 9.08
CA ASN A 31 -17.36 16.58 9.66
C ASN A 31 -17.34 16.64 11.22
N ILE A 32 -18.11 15.79 11.90
CA ILE A 32 -18.30 15.88 13.36
C ILE A 32 -17.38 14.94 14.11
N TYR A 33 -17.12 13.73 13.53
CA TYR A 33 -16.43 12.67 14.24
C TYR A 33 -15.63 11.75 13.30
N GLY A 34 -14.57 11.16 13.85
CA GLY A 34 -13.84 10.08 13.20
C GLY A 34 -12.51 10.46 12.55
N ASP A 35 -12.22 11.74 12.40
CA ASP A 35 -10.93 12.25 11.93
C ASP A 35 -10.62 13.59 12.62
N PRO A 36 -9.37 13.82 13.09
CA PRO A 36 -8.99 15.08 13.72
C PRO A 36 -8.94 16.26 12.75
N VAL A 37 -8.84 15.99 11.44
CA VAL A 37 -8.75 17.02 10.40
C VAL A 37 -10.04 17.04 9.57
N PRO A 38 -10.90 18.07 9.70
CA PRO A 38 -12.10 18.19 8.88
C PRO A 38 -11.74 18.45 7.41
N TRP A 39 -12.58 17.99 6.49
CA TRP A 39 -12.45 18.37 5.08
C TRP A 39 -13.06 19.76 4.86
N THR A 40 -12.55 20.46 3.86
CA THR A 40 -13.03 21.79 3.48
C THR A 40 -13.24 21.89 1.98
N GLY A 41 -14.23 22.68 1.57
CA GLY A 41 -14.42 23.04 0.17
C GLY A 41 -13.20 23.80 -0.37
N GLN A 42 -12.76 23.45 -1.56
CA GLN A 42 -11.58 24.01 -2.21
C GLN A 42 -11.98 24.75 -3.50
N LEU A 43 -11.04 25.53 -4.08
CA LEU A 43 -11.26 26.30 -5.30
C LEU A 43 -11.65 25.46 -6.53
N SER A 44 -11.38 24.15 -6.53
CA SER A 44 -11.79 23.26 -7.60
C SER A 44 -12.49 22.00 -7.04
N ALA A 45 -13.42 21.44 -7.83
CA ALA A 45 -14.12 20.21 -7.48
C ALA A 45 -13.14 19.05 -7.21
N THR A 46 -12.10 18.89 -8.02
CA THR A 46 -11.08 17.88 -7.83
C THR A 46 -10.37 18.02 -6.48
N ARG A 47 -9.97 19.24 -6.11
CA ARG A 47 -9.31 19.49 -4.81
C ARG A 47 -10.27 19.28 -3.65
N THR A 48 -11.56 19.59 -3.82
CA THR A 48 -12.59 19.31 -2.81
C THR A 48 -12.76 17.83 -2.59
N VAL A 49 -12.82 17.01 -3.66
CA VAL A 49 -12.85 15.54 -3.55
C VAL A 49 -11.59 15.00 -2.88
N LEU A 50 -10.42 15.51 -3.24
CA LEU A 50 -9.17 15.12 -2.58
C LEU A 50 -9.16 15.51 -1.10
N SER A 51 -9.67 16.69 -0.72
CA SER A 51 -9.84 17.09 0.68
C SER A 51 -10.79 16.16 1.43
N PHE A 52 -11.89 15.74 0.81
CA PHE A 52 -12.83 14.80 1.37
C PHE A 52 -12.20 13.42 1.63
N LEU A 53 -11.37 12.93 0.70
CA LEU A 53 -10.67 11.65 0.81
C LEU A 53 -9.40 11.72 1.68
N ASN A 54 -8.90 12.91 1.98
CA ASN A 54 -7.70 13.10 2.79
C ASN A 54 -8.01 12.88 4.26
N THR A 55 -7.67 11.71 4.78
CA THR A 55 -7.88 11.30 6.18
C THR A 55 -6.56 11.07 6.90
N THR A 56 -6.56 11.25 8.22
CA THR A 56 -5.37 11.11 9.05
C THR A 56 -4.94 9.65 9.16
N LYS A 57 -3.73 9.36 8.70
CA LYS A 57 -3.12 8.02 8.67
C LYS A 57 -2.30 7.70 9.92
N TYR A 58 -1.70 8.71 10.56
CA TYR A 58 -0.81 8.53 11.71
C TYR A 58 -1.17 9.50 12.85
N PRO A 59 -1.72 9.02 13.97
CA PRO A 59 -2.29 7.69 14.17
C PRO A 59 -3.50 7.45 13.25
N PRO A 60 -3.81 6.19 12.88
CA PRO A 60 -4.90 5.91 11.95
C PRO A 60 -6.25 6.35 12.54
N SER A 61 -6.92 7.27 11.88
CA SER A 61 -8.24 7.72 12.26
C SER A 61 -9.32 6.67 11.94
N LEU A 62 -10.48 6.77 12.60
CA LEU A 62 -11.62 5.90 12.29
C LEU A 62 -12.02 6.03 10.82
N LEU A 63 -12.04 7.26 10.30
CA LEU A 63 -12.39 7.51 8.90
C LEU A 63 -11.37 6.91 7.94
N PHE A 64 -10.07 6.94 8.26
CA PHE A 64 -9.04 6.25 7.49
C PHE A 64 -9.30 4.74 7.43
N LEU A 65 -9.64 4.11 8.56
CA LEU A 65 -9.96 2.69 8.61
C LEU A 65 -11.21 2.35 7.79
N LEU A 66 -12.27 3.11 7.93
CA LEU A 66 -13.53 2.88 7.19
C LEU A 66 -13.34 3.05 5.68
N MET A 67 -12.58 4.09 5.26
CA MET A 67 -12.28 4.37 3.86
C MET A 67 -11.42 3.28 3.21
N THR A 68 -10.52 2.68 3.96
CA THR A 68 -9.62 1.63 3.43
C THR A 68 -10.22 0.24 3.51
N LEU A 69 -10.84 -0.11 4.64
CA LEU A 69 -11.42 -1.45 4.85
C LEU A 69 -12.69 -1.66 4.03
N GLY A 70 -13.53 -0.63 3.87
CA GLY A 70 -14.76 -0.73 3.10
C GLY A 70 -14.52 -1.27 1.69
N PRO A 71 -13.79 -0.54 0.83
CA PRO A 71 -13.45 -0.99 -0.52
C PRO A 71 -12.63 -2.28 -0.53
N ALA A 72 -11.69 -2.49 0.41
CA ALA A 72 -10.90 -3.71 0.47
C ALA A 72 -11.76 -4.95 0.70
N LEU A 73 -12.75 -4.90 1.59
CA LEU A 73 -13.69 -6.00 1.84
C LEU A 73 -14.61 -6.24 0.64
N CYS A 74 -15.07 -5.17 -0.03
CA CYS A 74 -15.84 -5.30 -1.26
C CYS A 74 -15.04 -5.95 -2.38
N MET A 75 -13.77 -5.56 -2.56
CA MET A 75 -12.87 -6.19 -3.53
C MET A 75 -12.61 -7.66 -3.19
N LEU A 76 -12.41 -7.98 -1.91
CA LEU A 76 -12.24 -9.37 -1.48
C LEU A 76 -13.49 -10.20 -1.77
N ALA A 77 -14.70 -9.66 -1.56
CA ALA A 77 -15.94 -10.31 -1.89
C ALA A 77 -16.10 -10.53 -3.40
N ALA A 78 -15.75 -9.54 -4.21
CA ALA A 78 -15.84 -9.62 -5.67
C ALA A 78 -14.87 -10.64 -6.28
N LEU A 79 -13.71 -10.83 -5.63
CA LEU A 79 -12.66 -11.75 -6.08
C LEU A 79 -12.73 -13.14 -5.43
N ASP A 80 -13.67 -13.35 -4.51
CA ASP A 80 -13.80 -14.66 -3.84
C ASP A 80 -14.14 -15.76 -4.85
N GLY A 81 -13.25 -16.77 -4.91
CA GLY A 81 -13.35 -17.86 -5.89
C GLY A 81 -13.07 -17.46 -7.34
N ARG A 82 -12.66 -16.22 -7.62
CA ARG A 82 -12.32 -15.71 -8.94
C ARG A 82 -10.88 -15.24 -8.98
N THR A 83 -10.15 -15.67 -9.99
CA THR A 83 -8.78 -15.19 -10.25
C THR A 83 -8.67 -14.68 -11.69
N PRO A 84 -9.12 -13.44 -11.95
CA PRO A 84 -8.96 -12.84 -13.27
C PRO A 84 -7.51 -12.91 -13.74
N VAL A 85 -7.28 -13.20 -15.01
CA VAL A 85 -5.93 -13.37 -15.58
C VAL A 85 -5.06 -12.14 -15.30
N LEU A 86 -5.66 -10.94 -15.39
CA LEU A 86 -4.99 -9.66 -15.14
C LEU A 86 -4.47 -9.52 -13.70
N LEU A 87 -5.10 -10.19 -12.72
CA LEU A 87 -4.71 -10.14 -11.31
C LEU A 87 -3.73 -11.24 -10.90
N ARG A 88 -3.40 -12.17 -11.80
CA ARG A 88 -2.42 -13.24 -11.52
C ARG A 88 -1.04 -12.72 -11.07
N PRO A 89 -0.48 -11.65 -11.66
CA PRO A 89 0.76 -11.08 -11.16
C PRO A 89 0.69 -10.64 -9.70
N LEU A 90 -0.44 -10.07 -9.26
CA LEU A 90 -0.64 -9.64 -7.86
C LEU A 90 -0.62 -10.82 -6.89
N LEU A 91 -1.11 -12.00 -7.31
CA LEU A 91 -1.04 -13.22 -6.51
C LEU A 91 0.40 -13.65 -6.25
N THR A 92 1.31 -13.40 -7.19
CA THR A 92 2.74 -13.70 -7.01
C THR A 92 3.32 -12.86 -5.87
N PHE A 93 3.06 -11.56 -5.84
CA PHE A 93 3.48 -10.68 -4.76
C PHE A 93 2.81 -11.05 -3.43
N GLY A 94 1.51 -11.38 -3.46
CA GLY A 94 0.74 -11.80 -2.28
C GLY A 94 1.20 -13.10 -1.64
N ARG A 95 1.94 -13.96 -2.36
CA ARG A 95 2.52 -15.20 -1.81
C ARG A 95 3.80 -14.97 -1.01
N VAL A 96 4.51 -13.89 -1.28
CA VAL A 96 5.81 -13.57 -0.67
C VAL A 96 5.89 -12.11 -0.20
N PRO A 97 4.91 -11.63 0.60
CA PRO A 97 4.78 -10.20 0.90
C PRO A 97 5.97 -9.67 1.69
N LEU A 98 6.49 -10.43 2.63
CA LEU A 98 7.65 -10.01 3.44
C LEU A 98 8.91 -9.90 2.59
N PHE A 99 9.16 -10.87 1.70
CA PHE A 99 10.28 -10.82 0.77
C PHE A 99 10.19 -9.60 -0.13
N TYR A 100 9.01 -9.36 -0.74
CA TYR A 100 8.77 -8.18 -1.55
C TYR A 100 9.05 -6.90 -0.76
N TYR A 101 8.50 -6.80 0.46
CA TYR A 101 8.67 -5.63 1.31
C TYR A 101 10.14 -5.31 1.61
N LEU A 102 10.93 -6.30 1.99
CA LEU A 102 12.34 -6.08 2.32
C LEU A 102 13.19 -5.76 1.08
N VAL A 103 13.00 -6.52 0.01
CA VAL A 103 13.86 -6.36 -1.19
C VAL A 103 13.52 -5.09 -1.96
N HIS A 104 12.23 -4.69 -2.08
CA HIS A 104 11.91 -3.46 -2.80
C HIS A 104 12.47 -2.22 -2.10
N LEU A 105 12.51 -2.19 -0.76
CA LEU A 105 13.14 -1.08 -0.03
C LEU A 105 14.63 -0.99 -0.36
N ALA A 106 15.34 -2.11 -0.35
CA ALA A 106 16.75 -2.17 -0.73
C ALA A 106 16.96 -1.75 -2.19
N VAL A 107 16.12 -2.21 -3.11
CA VAL A 107 16.20 -1.85 -4.54
C VAL A 107 15.95 -0.35 -4.75
N ILE A 108 14.93 0.22 -4.12
CA ILE A 108 14.62 1.65 -4.24
C ILE A 108 15.75 2.49 -3.65
N HIS A 109 16.29 2.10 -2.50
CA HIS A 109 17.40 2.81 -1.88
C HIS A 109 18.66 2.75 -2.76
N LEU A 110 19.03 1.56 -3.25
CA LEU A 110 20.15 1.41 -4.16
C LEU A 110 19.99 2.24 -5.43
N LEU A 111 18.79 2.25 -6.00
CA LEU A 111 18.48 3.08 -7.17
C LEU A 111 18.63 4.58 -6.84
N ALA A 112 18.18 5.02 -5.67
CA ALA A 112 18.33 6.40 -5.22
C ALA A 112 19.81 6.78 -5.07
N VAL A 113 20.63 5.89 -4.49
CA VAL A 113 22.08 6.08 -4.36
C VAL A 113 22.75 6.22 -5.73
N VAL A 114 22.43 5.33 -6.67
CA VAL A 114 22.99 5.36 -8.04
C VAL A 114 22.60 6.65 -8.75
N VAL A 115 21.33 7.03 -8.71
CA VAL A 115 20.84 8.25 -9.35
C VAL A 115 21.44 9.49 -8.72
N CYS A 116 21.56 9.53 -7.38
CA CYS A 116 22.20 10.61 -6.66
C CYS A 116 23.67 10.77 -7.09
N TYR A 117 24.41 9.67 -7.13
CA TYR A 117 25.80 9.67 -7.57
C TYR A 117 25.98 10.13 -9.02
N LEU A 118 25.13 9.67 -9.92
CA LEU A 118 25.17 10.07 -11.33
C LEU A 118 24.83 11.55 -11.56
N HIS A 119 23.98 12.12 -10.68
CA HIS A 119 23.52 13.50 -10.85
C HIS A 119 24.40 14.54 -10.13
N TYR A 120 24.93 14.18 -8.95
CA TYR A 120 25.69 15.10 -8.09
C TYR A 120 27.17 14.74 -7.95
N GLY A 121 27.60 13.57 -8.43
CA GLY A 121 28.97 13.05 -8.23
C GLY A 121 29.22 12.47 -6.85
N GLU A 122 28.27 12.62 -5.93
CA GLU A 122 28.34 12.20 -4.54
C GLU A 122 27.02 11.57 -4.11
N ALA A 123 27.04 10.69 -3.09
CA ALA A 123 25.86 10.01 -2.58
C ALA A 123 25.79 9.95 -1.05
N HIS A 124 26.62 10.72 -0.33
CA HIS A 124 26.68 10.69 1.13
C HIS A 124 25.34 11.03 1.78
N TRP A 125 24.54 11.93 1.18
CA TRP A 125 23.19 12.29 1.66
C TRP A 125 22.25 11.08 1.82
N MET A 126 22.45 10.03 1.03
CA MET A 126 21.60 8.83 1.08
C MET A 126 21.91 7.93 2.29
N PHE A 127 22.99 8.18 3.00
CA PHE A 127 23.47 7.42 4.16
C PHE A 127 23.46 8.24 5.45
N GLU A 128 23.24 9.56 5.35
CA GLU A 128 23.20 10.44 6.49
C GLU A 128 21.77 10.69 6.94
N SER A 129 21.52 10.52 8.25
CA SER A 129 20.26 10.91 8.87
C SER A 129 20.60 11.78 10.09
N PRO A 130 20.62 13.11 9.95
CA PRO A 130 21.05 14.01 11.04
C PRO A 130 20.10 13.98 12.23
N ARG A 131 18.87 13.50 12.04
CA ARG A 131 17.82 13.37 13.06
C ARG A 131 16.99 12.13 12.82
N LEU A 132 16.63 11.41 13.89
CA LEU A 132 15.76 10.23 13.82
C LEU A 132 14.33 10.54 13.35
N ASP A 133 13.91 11.80 13.48
CA ASP A 133 12.60 12.30 13.02
C ASP A 133 12.60 12.72 11.55
N GLN A 134 13.77 12.87 10.92
CA GLN A 134 13.94 13.19 9.50
C GLN A 134 14.27 11.93 8.68
N PHE A 135 13.46 10.92 8.88
CA PHE A 135 13.58 9.71 8.07
C PHE A 135 12.99 9.94 6.65
N PRO A 136 13.60 9.40 5.59
CA PRO A 136 14.68 8.44 5.64
C PRO A 136 16.10 9.01 5.43
N PHE A 137 16.32 10.22 4.91
CA PHE A 137 17.68 10.72 4.59
C PHE A 137 17.68 12.23 4.38
N THR A 138 18.85 12.87 4.52
CA THR A 138 19.07 14.21 4.00
C THR A 138 18.87 14.23 2.49
N ARG A 139 18.35 15.31 1.98
CA ARG A 139 18.12 15.47 0.53
C ARG A 139 19.10 16.49 -0.01
N PRO A 140 19.82 16.20 -1.11
CA PRO A 140 20.61 17.20 -1.80
C PRO A 140 19.70 18.34 -2.35
N PRO A 141 20.23 19.56 -2.49
CA PRO A 141 19.49 20.68 -3.04
C PRO A 141 18.94 20.35 -4.44
N GLY A 142 17.66 20.62 -4.67
CA GLY A 142 17.01 20.33 -5.96
C GLY A 142 16.66 18.87 -6.21
N TRP A 143 16.79 17.99 -5.20
CA TRP A 143 16.42 16.58 -5.31
C TRP A 143 14.94 16.39 -5.58
N GLY A 144 14.64 15.66 -6.63
CA GLY A 144 13.29 15.23 -6.96
C GLY A 144 13.11 14.98 -8.46
N PHE A 145 12.06 14.25 -8.78
CA PHE A 145 11.66 14.00 -10.16
C PHE A 145 10.23 14.47 -10.39
N SER A 146 9.89 14.73 -11.64
CA SER A 146 8.51 14.98 -12.03
C SER A 146 7.63 13.75 -11.73
N LEU A 147 6.37 13.96 -11.45
CA LEU A 147 5.43 12.90 -11.11
C LEU A 147 5.38 11.75 -12.15
N PRO A 148 5.37 12.02 -13.48
CA PRO A 148 5.44 10.98 -14.49
C PRO A 148 6.71 10.11 -14.38
N MET A 149 7.87 10.72 -14.09
CA MET A 149 9.12 9.99 -13.91
C MET A 149 9.07 9.08 -12.67
N VAL A 150 8.47 9.56 -11.57
CA VAL A 150 8.27 8.75 -10.36
C VAL A 150 7.42 7.51 -10.67
N TYR A 151 6.32 7.66 -11.43
CA TYR A 151 5.49 6.52 -11.84
C TYR A 151 6.24 5.55 -12.76
N LEU A 152 7.08 6.06 -13.66
CA LEU A 152 7.89 5.22 -14.54
C LEU A 152 8.92 4.40 -13.75
N ILE A 153 9.62 5.03 -12.81
CA ILE A 153 10.55 4.35 -11.90
C ILE A 153 9.82 3.30 -11.07
N TRP A 154 8.67 3.66 -10.49
CA TRP A 154 7.84 2.73 -9.72
C TRP A 154 7.43 1.51 -10.55
N ALA A 155 6.92 1.71 -11.77
CA ALA A 155 6.54 0.62 -12.66
C ALA A 155 7.73 -0.27 -13.02
N GLY A 156 8.90 0.32 -13.25
CA GLY A 156 10.15 -0.39 -13.50
C GLY A 156 10.57 -1.26 -12.32
N VAL A 157 10.53 -0.74 -11.10
CA VAL A 157 10.82 -1.50 -9.88
C VAL A 157 9.84 -2.66 -9.69
N VAL A 158 8.54 -2.41 -9.86
CA VAL A 158 7.52 -3.48 -9.75
C VAL A 158 7.75 -4.56 -10.80
N ALA A 159 8.05 -4.19 -12.06
CA ALA A 159 8.34 -5.13 -13.12
C ALA A 159 9.62 -5.96 -12.84
N ALA A 160 10.67 -5.33 -12.32
CA ALA A 160 11.91 -6.02 -11.95
C ALA A 160 11.73 -6.96 -10.75
N MET A 161 10.86 -6.61 -9.80
CA MET A 161 10.54 -7.44 -8.64
C MET A 161 9.71 -8.67 -8.99
N TYR A 162 8.94 -8.63 -10.08
CA TYR A 162 8.04 -9.73 -10.46
C TYR A 162 8.75 -11.08 -10.65
N PRO A 163 9.83 -11.21 -11.46
CA PRO A 163 10.55 -12.46 -11.62
C PRO A 163 11.21 -12.95 -10.32
N LEU A 164 11.73 -12.05 -9.50
CA LEU A 164 12.34 -12.36 -8.20
C LEU A 164 11.30 -12.95 -7.24
N CYS A 165 10.15 -12.29 -7.10
CA CYS A 165 9.04 -12.80 -6.29
C CYS A 165 8.49 -14.11 -6.83
N GLY A 166 8.40 -14.26 -8.16
CA GLY A 166 7.99 -15.50 -8.81
C GLY A 166 8.93 -16.67 -8.53
N TRP A 167 10.24 -16.41 -8.50
CA TRP A 167 11.24 -17.41 -8.15
C TRP A 167 11.08 -17.86 -6.68
N VAL A 168 10.99 -16.91 -5.75
CA VAL A 168 10.81 -17.24 -4.31
C VAL A 168 9.46 -17.95 -4.06
N ALA A 169 8.38 -17.49 -4.71
CA ALA A 169 7.05 -18.09 -4.55
C ALA A 169 6.95 -19.55 -5.04
N ARG A 170 7.90 -20.02 -5.86
CA ARG A 170 8.00 -21.41 -6.33
C ARG A 170 8.81 -22.31 -5.40
N GLN A 171 9.54 -21.75 -4.43
CA GLN A 171 10.31 -22.54 -3.48
C GLN A 171 9.35 -23.33 -2.58
N PRO A 172 9.64 -24.64 -2.33
CA PRO A 172 8.82 -25.41 -1.40
C PRO A 172 8.88 -24.80 -0.01
N ALA A 173 7.72 -24.69 0.64
CA ALA A 173 7.67 -24.22 2.02
C ALA A 173 8.61 -25.08 2.90
N PRO A 174 9.37 -24.48 3.82
CA PRO A 174 10.19 -25.23 4.75
C PRO A 174 9.30 -26.22 5.50
N ARG A 175 9.74 -27.49 5.56
CA ARG A 175 9.01 -28.54 6.30
C ARG A 175 8.86 -28.09 7.75
N GLN A 176 7.64 -27.91 8.21
CA GLN A 176 7.40 -27.64 9.62
C GLN A 176 7.93 -28.80 10.44
N PRO A 177 8.71 -28.54 11.49
CA PRO A 177 9.18 -29.59 12.40
C PRO A 177 7.99 -30.35 12.99
N GLN A 178 8.09 -31.67 13.11
CA GLN A 178 7.02 -32.57 13.55
C GLN A 178 6.48 -32.32 14.97
N TYR A 179 7.20 -31.56 15.80
CA TYR A 179 6.76 -31.25 17.16
C TYR A 179 5.62 -30.21 17.26
N ALA A 180 5.16 -29.64 16.17
CA ALA A 180 3.98 -28.74 16.15
C ALA A 180 2.65 -29.50 15.98
N ARG A 181 2.66 -30.84 16.06
CA ARG A 181 1.46 -31.70 15.95
C ARG A 181 1.10 -32.42 17.24
N ALA A 182 1.67 -32.03 18.37
CA ALA A 182 1.31 -32.57 19.68
C ALA A 182 0.30 -31.68 20.40
#